data_1c0e3f939736c2c34547e4ac55620afb
#
_entry.id   1c0e3f939736c2c34547e4ac55620afb
#
_cell.length_a   1.000
_cell.length_b   1.000
_cell.length_c   1.000
_cell.angle_alpha   90.00
_cell.angle_beta   90.00
_cell.angle_gamma   90.00
#
_symmetry.space_group_name_H-M   'P 1'
#
loop_
_entity.id
_entity.type
_entity.pdbx_description
1 polymer ?
#
loop_
_entity_poly.entity_id
_entity_poly.type
_entity_poly.pdbx_seq_one_letter_code
_entity_poly.pdbx_strand_id
1 'polypeptide(L)'
;MSRLLAFVSAAALLATPVAAQSVDRVAVNGIIDQGLNHSQVMQTAAYLTDRIGGRMTNSPQMREAERWAQAQFTDYGLSNVRAEGFEFGRGWSIVRSSARMTAPRPLDLRAIPVAWTPSTKGTISGGVIVAPISKVEDFEKWRGKLSGKIVMLSQPGTGSEPTEPAFRRWSSAELAERNVYNQPQHSPAAIERSLKTVNFANELDAFLVEQGALAWVRISQRDGGLLHGTGYTYQVGATPKLAGMELAAEDYRRLARLALTDAPPTLELNSEVRFHDEDVNAYNILADIPGTARGTEYVMAGAHLDSWVASDGAVDNAAGSAVVMEAARILKALNVRPKRTIRFALWNGEEQGILGSLAYVDQHLATRAPSNDPALAGLSNNRTWRSRWPVEPRAGYRDLVAYFNLDNGSGKIRGINAEGNVAAAPIFQEWLAPFASMGATTVSLRNSGGTDHVYMQSVGVPGYQFIQDPLDYSSRLHHTSIDSYDHLKAEDLRQAAVILASFLLNAANRDEPLPRMPLPTQPTPSDPFEYPAD
;
A
#
# COMPACT_ATOMS: atom_id res chain seq x y z
N MET A 1 31.87 68.12 -26.63
CA MET A 1 31.79 66.66 -26.87
C MET A 1 32.33 65.95 -25.65
N SER A 2 31.51 65.67 -24.68
CA SER A 2 31.89 64.98 -23.44
C SER A 2 31.31 63.56 -23.47
N ARG A 3 32.20 62.56 -23.45
CA ARG A 3 31.78 61.12 -23.35
C ARG A 3 31.63 60.75 -21.88
N LEU A 4 30.40 60.42 -21.48
CA LEU A 4 30.16 59.72 -20.23
C LEU A 4 30.51 58.25 -20.39
N LEU A 5 31.44 57.76 -19.56
CA LEU A 5 31.69 56.34 -19.34
C LEU A 5 30.73 55.85 -18.22
N ALA A 6 29.84 54.93 -18.57
CA ALA A 6 29.02 54.22 -17.60
C ALA A 6 29.77 52.99 -17.08
N PHE A 7 30.11 52.96 -15.81
CA PHE A 7 30.60 51.76 -15.11
C PHE A 7 29.43 50.85 -14.77
N VAL A 8 29.42 49.68 -15.41
CA VAL A 8 28.51 48.57 -15.00
C VAL A 8 29.25 47.75 -13.94
N SER A 9 28.83 47.88 -12.69
CA SER A 9 29.31 47.02 -11.63
C SER A 9 28.57 45.68 -11.71
N ALA A 10 29.26 44.64 -12.15
CA ALA A 10 28.78 43.26 -12.07
C ALA A 10 28.91 42.77 -10.60
N ALA A 11 27.83 42.72 -9.88
CA ALA A 11 27.76 42.04 -8.58
C ALA A 11 27.80 40.51 -8.84
N ALA A 12 28.96 39.90 -8.64
CA ALA A 12 29.07 38.43 -8.60
C ALA A 12 28.37 37.92 -7.33
N LEU A 13 27.23 37.32 -7.50
CA LEU A 13 26.60 36.49 -6.46
C LEU A 13 27.50 35.27 -6.23
N LEU A 14 28.34 35.33 -5.20
CA LEU A 14 29.05 34.20 -4.66
C LEU A 14 28.00 33.28 -4.03
N ALA A 15 27.55 32.28 -4.76
CA ALA A 15 26.83 31.14 -4.18
C ALA A 15 27.81 30.45 -3.21
N THR A 16 27.66 30.70 -1.92
CA THR A 16 28.35 29.92 -0.90
C THR A 16 27.92 28.47 -1.09
N PRO A 17 28.86 27.51 -1.24
CA PRO A 17 28.49 26.11 -1.25
C PRO A 17 27.79 25.83 0.10
N VAL A 18 26.54 25.34 0.06
CA VAL A 18 25.89 24.80 1.22
C VAL A 18 26.78 23.68 1.72
N ALA A 19 27.45 23.89 2.86
CA ALA A 19 28.31 22.87 3.46
C ALA A 19 27.45 21.62 3.67
N ALA A 20 27.78 20.53 3.00
CA ALA A 20 27.15 19.25 3.22
C ALA A 20 27.29 18.92 4.71
N GLN A 21 26.19 18.73 5.41
CA GLN A 21 26.21 18.36 6.83
C GLN A 21 26.73 16.92 6.89
N SER A 22 27.96 16.72 7.33
CA SER A 22 28.57 15.40 7.41
C SER A 22 27.73 14.46 8.28
N VAL A 23 27.52 13.25 7.78
CA VAL A 23 26.85 12.17 8.52
C VAL A 23 27.61 11.88 9.83
N ASP A 24 26.90 11.89 10.94
CA ASP A 24 27.49 11.52 12.26
C ASP A 24 27.84 10.03 12.29
N ARG A 25 29.11 9.71 12.05
CA ARG A 25 29.61 8.34 11.99
C ARG A 25 29.50 7.60 13.33
N VAL A 26 29.57 8.31 14.46
CA VAL A 26 29.43 7.69 15.78
C VAL A 26 27.98 7.23 15.99
N ALA A 27 27.04 8.09 15.66
CA ALA A 27 25.62 7.75 15.70
C ALA A 27 25.30 6.59 14.74
N VAL A 28 25.80 6.63 13.51
CA VAL A 28 25.60 5.57 12.51
C VAL A 28 26.16 4.22 13.01
N ASN A 29 27.35 4.19 13.59
CA ASN A 29 27.93 2.95 14.14
C ASN A 29 27.09 2.40 15.28
N GLY A 30 26.58 3.24 16.17
CA GLY A 30 25.65 2.83 17.22
C GLY A 30 24.33 2.26 16.65
N ILE A 31 23.78 2.88 15.61
CA ILE A 31 22.59 2.38 14.91
C ILE A 31 22.86 1.01 14.27
N ILE A 32 24.01 0.82 13.62
CA ILE A 32 24.42 -0.45 13.03
C ILE A 32 24.54 -1.53 14.10
N ASP A 33 25.19 -1.24 15.21
CA ASP A 33 25.33 -2.20 16.32
C ASP A 33 23.96 -2.60 16.89
N GLN A 34 23.10 -1.63 17.21
CA GLN A 34 21.76 -1.89 17.73
C GLN A 34 20.89 -2.69 16.75
N GLY A 35 20.94 -2.36 15.47
CA GLY A 35 20.08 -2.98 14.47
C GLY A 35 20.56 -4.34 13.99
N LEU A 36 21.87 -4.61 13.99
CA LEU A 36 22.41 -5.91 13.55
C LEU A 36 22.56 -6.91 14.70
N ASN A 37 23.05 -6.45 15.89
CA ASN A 37 23.40 -7.32 16.99
C ASN A 37 22.31 -7.43 18.07
N HIS A 38 21.40 -6.47 18.17
CA HIS A 38 20.36 -6.39 19.20
C HIS A 38 18.94 -6.27 18.64
N SER A 39 18.75 -6.66 17.39
CA SER A 39 17.47 -6.48 16.66
C SER A 39 16.34 -7.33 17.22
N GLN A 40 15.17 -6.74 17.28
CA GLN A 40 13.89 -7.38 17.60
C GLN A 40 12.94 -7.44 16.40
N VAL A 41 13.39 -7.06 15.19
CA VAL A 41 12.55 -6.94 14.00
C VAL A 41 11.82 -8.23 13.67
N MET A 42 12.48 -9.39 13.79
CA MET A 42 11.85 -10.68 13.51
C MET A 42 10.82 -11.09 14.56
N GLN A 43 11.04 -10.75 15.85
CA GLN A 43 10.06 -10.98 16.91
C GLN A 43 8.79 -10.12 16.69
N THR A 44 8.97 -8.87 16.29
CA THR A 44 7.88 -7.98 15.91
C THR A 44 7.10 -8.53 14.71
N ALA A 45 7.79 -8.96 13.66
CA ALA A 45 7.17 -9.56 12.49
C ALA A 45 6.40 -10.84 12.85
N ALA A 46 7.00 -11.76 13.63
CA ALA A 46 6.34 -12.99 14.09
C ALA A 46 5.07 -12.71 14.91
N TYR A 47 5.07 -11.67 15.74
CA TYR A 47 3.88 -11.31 16.49
C TYR A 47 2.74 -10.86 15.58
N LEU A 48 3.06 -10.00 14.58
CA LEU A 48 2.07 -9.52 13.62
C LEU A 48 1.52 -10.64 12.73
N THR A 49 2.36 -11.59 12.34
CA THR A 49 1.99 -12.69 11.43
C THR A 49 1.45 -13.90 12.18
N ASP A 50 2.29 -14.59 12.95
CA ASP A 50 1.96 -15.90 13.54
C ASP A 50 0.97 -15.75 14.71
N ARG A 51 1.00 -14.62 15.43
CA ARG A 51 0.15 -14.41 16.59
C ARG A 51 -1.18 -13.72 16.25
N ILE A 52 -1.15 -12.67 15.42
CA ILE A 52 -2.33 -11.91 15.02
C ILE A 52 -2.90 -12.45 13.71
N GLY A 53 -2.05 -12.66 12.69
CA GLY A 53 -2.45 -13.13 11.36
C GLY A 53 -2.90 -12.01 10.42
N GLY A 54 -3.76 -12.34 9.47
CA GLY A 54 -4.28 -11.39 8.47
C GLY A 54 -5.03 -10.22 9.12
N ARG A 55 -4.55 -9.01 8.88
CA ARG A 55 -4.95 -7.76 9.56
C ARG A 55 -5.83 -6.88 8.67
N MET A 56 -6.88 -7.47 8.12
CA MET A 56 -7.79 -6.71 7.25
C MET A 56 -8.41 -5.53 8.00
N THR A 57 -8.44 -4.37 7.38
CA THR A 57 -8.94 -3.12 7.98
C THR A 57 -10.28 -3.30 8.69
N ASN A 58 -10.40 -2.80 9.90
CA ASN A 58 -11.55 -2.93 10.80
C ASN A 58 -11.92 -4.37 11.21
N SER A 59 -11.09 -5.37 10.91
CA SER A 59 -11.25 -6.71 11.45
C SER A 59 -10.84 -6.77 12.93
N PRO A 60 -11.27 -7.79 13.69
CA PRO A 60 -10.81 -8.01 15.06
C PRO A 60 -9.30 -8.14 15.19
N GLN A 61 -8.65 -8.77 14.21
CA GLN A 61 -7.18 -8.91 14.13
C GLN A 61 -6.50 -7.57 13.94
N MET A 62 -7.06 -6.70 13.09
CA MET A 62 -6.53 -5.34 12.94
C MET A 62 -6.65 -4.54 14.23
N ARG A 63 -7.78 -4.64 14.94
CA ARG A 63 -7.96 -4.02 16.26
C ARG A 63 -6.96 -4.53 17.30
N GLU A 64 -6.59 -5.80 17.24
CA GLU A 64 -5.52 -6.37 18.08
C GLU A 64 -4.16 -5.78 17.71
N ALA A 65 -3.84 -5.68 16.41
CA ALA A 65 -2.59 -5.09 15.93
C ALA A 65 -2.45 -3.60 16.33
N GLU A 66 -3.52 -2.82 16.21
CA GLU A 66 -3.55 -1.41 16.62
C GLU A 66 -3.23 -1.25 18.13
N ARG A 67 -3.88 -2.05 18.98
CA ARG A 67 -3.62 -2.01 20.44
C ARG A 67 -2.22 -2.47 20.79
N TRP A 68 -1.77 -3.56 20.17
CA TRP A 68 -0.45 -4.11 20.40
C TRP A 68 0.66 -3.13 19.96
N ALA A 69 0.53 -2.51 18.80
CA ALA A 69 1.50 -1.55 18.30
C ALA A 69 1.63 -0.32 19.23
N GLN A 70 0.51 0.19 19.76
CA GLN A 70 0.53 1.27 20.76
C GLN A 70 1.26 0.86 22.04
N ALA A 71 0.99 -0.36 22.54
CA ALA A 71 1.68 -0.88 23.71
C ALA A 71 3.19 -1.01 23.45
N GLN A 72 3.60 -1.55 22.31
CA GLN A 72 5.01 -1.68 21.95
C GLN A 72 5.73 -0.33 21.83
N PHE A 73 5.12 0.68 21.20
CA PHE A 73 5.70 2.02 21.16
C PHE A 73 5.84 2.63 22.55
N THR A 74 4.87 2.37 23.43
CA THR A 74 4.92 2.80 24.83
C THR A 74 6.06 2.07 25.58
N ASP A 75 6.21 0.76 25.41
CA ASP A 75 7.26 -0.04 26.03
C ASP A 75 8.67 0.37 25.54
N TYR A 76 8.80 0.79 24.28
CA TYR A 76 10.03 1.39 23.77
C TYR A 76 10.29 2.79 24.38
N GLY A 77 9.34 3.37 25.07
CA GLY A 77 9.45 4.68 25.71
C GLY A 77 9.24 5.86 24.74
N LEU A 78 8.49 5.67 23.66
CA LEU A 78 8.07 6.76 22.80
C LEU A 78 7.04 7.64 23.51
N SER A 79 6.96 8.89 23.08
CA SER A 79 5.98 9.87 23.57
C SER A 79 4.82 9.99 22.58
N ASN A 80 3.73 10.60 23.03
CA ASN A 80 2.58 10.93 22.17
C ASN A 80 2.05 9.74 21.37
N VAL A 81 2.07 8.56 21.99
CA VAL A 81 1.52 7.33 21.40
C VAL A 81 0.01 7.47 21.33
N ARG A 82 -0.54 7.36 20.13
CA ARG A 82 -1.97 7.58 19.92
C ARG A 82 -2.50 6.85 18.68
N ALA A 83 -3.82 6.68 18.67
CA ALA A 83 -4.59 6.25 17.51
C ALA A 83 -5.34 7.45 16.92
N GLU A 84 -5.18 7.71 15.62
CA GLU A 84 -5.93 8.76 14.91
C GLU A 84 -6.94 8.12 13.97
N GLY A 85 -8.24 8.36 14.26
CA GLY A 85 -9.35 7.75 13.56
C GLY A 85 -9.69 8.44 12.22
N PHE A 86 -10.18 7.63 11.28
CA PHE A 86 -10.82 8.10 10.05
C PHE A 86 -11.94 7.14 9.65
N GLU A 87 -12.98 7.65 9.00
CA GLU A 87 -14.10 6.83 8.56
C GLU A 87 -13.65 5.84 7.46
N PHE A 88 -13.87 4.56 7.72
CA PHE A 88 -13.58 3.47 6.79
C PHE A 88 -14.84 2.69 6.39
N GLY A 89 -15.75 2.50 7.32
CA GLY A 89 -16.93 1.66 7.16
C GLY A 89 -16.80 0.29 7.83
N ARG A 90 -17.50 -0.70 7.29
CA ARG A 90 -17.64 -2.01 7.91
C ARG A 90 -16.36 -2.83 7.87
N GLY A 91 -15.96 -3.38 9.00
CA GLY A 91 -14.98 -4.46 9.05
C GLY A 91 -15.57 -5.76 8.53
N TRP A 92 -14.69 -6.71 8.16
CA TRP A 92 -15.08 -8.01 7.64
C TRP A 92 -14.03 -9.07 7.98
N SER A 93 -14.49 -10.29 8.28
CA SER A 93 -13.61 -11.43 8.55
C SER A 93 -14.22 -12.74 8.11
N ILE A 94 -13.34 -13.70 7.79
CA ILE A 94 -13.73 -15.08 7.48
C ILE A 94 -13.82 -15.88 8.80
N VAL A 95 -14.95 -16.53 9.03
CA VAL A 95 -15.13 -17.49 10.13
C VAL A 95 -14.75 -18.88 9.66
N ARG A 96 -15.29 -19.29 8.52
CA ARG A 96 -15.02 -20.58 7.89
C ARG A 96 -15.37 -20.53 6.41
N SER A 97 -14.58 -21.23 5.58
CA SER A 97 -14.91 -21.40 4.17
C SER A 97 -14.51 -22.78 3.66
N SER A 98 -15.27 -23.28 2.69
CA SER A 98 -14.94 -24.50 1.96
C SER A 98 -15.56 -24.48 0.57
N ALA A 99 -14.91 -25.13 -0.38
CA ALA A 99 -15.43 -25.39 -1.72
C ALA A 99 -15.07 -26.81 -2.13
N ARG A 100 -16.05 -27.55 -2.65
CA ARG A 100 -15.88 -28.95 -3.05
C ARG A 100 -16.67 -29.24 -4.31
N MET A 101 -16.05 -29.87 -5.26
CA MET A 101 -16.76 -30.53 -6.37
C MET A 101 -17.29 -31.88 -5.88
N THR A 102 -18.58 -32.14 -6.05
CA THR A 102 -19.21 -33.40 -5.64
C THR A 102 -19.47 -34.34 -6.82
N ALA A 103 -19.72 -33.79 -7.99
CA ALA A 103 -19.85 -34.51 -9.26
C ALA A 103 -18.95 -33.86 -10.33
N PRO A 104 -18.44 -34.61 -11.30
CA PRO A 104 -18.56 -36.05 -11.54
C PRO A 104 -17.74 -36.91 -10.57
N ARG A 105 -16.89 -36.33 -9.74
CA ARG A 105 -16.15 -36.99 -8.67
C ARG A 105 -15.89 -36.01 -7.51
N PRO A 106 -15.74 -36.50 -6.28
CA PRO A 106 -15.39 -35.64 -5.16
C PRO A 106 -13.97 -35.07 -5.33
N LEU A 107 -13.84 -33.75 -5.07
CA LEU A 107 -12.56 -33.03 -5.09
C LEU A 107 -12.69 -31.77 -4.24
N ASP A 108 -11.84 -31.62 -3.22
CA ASP A 108 -11.73 -30.37 -2.50
C ASP A 108 -11.01 -29.35 -3.38
N LEU A 109 -11.56 -28.14 -3.45
CA LEU A 109 -11.06 -27.03 -4.28
C LEU A 109 -10.39 -26.00 -3.40
N ARG A 110 -9.34 -25.39 -3.90
CA ARG A 110 -8.72 -24.22 -3.26
C ARG A 110 -9.58 -23.00 -3.53
N ALA A 111 -10.15 -22.44 -2.46
CA ALA A 111 -11.06 -21.31 -2.58
C ALA A 111 -10.98 -20.42 -1.34
N ILE A 112 -11.31 -19.13 -1.52
CA ILE A 112 -11.44 -18.16 -0.45
C ILE A 112 -12.65 -17.25 -0.73
N PRO A 113 -13.43 -16.83 0.30
CA PRO A 113 -14.43 -15.80 0.13
C PRO A 113 -13.82 -14.49 -0.38
N VAL A 114 -14.51 -13.81 -1.29
CA VAL A 114 -14.12 -12.47 -1.70
C VAL A 114 -14.52 -11.47 -0.61
N ALA A 115 -13.60 -10.62 -0.21
CA ALA A 115 -13.80 -9.67 0.87
C ALA A 115 -15.05 -8.80 0.64
N TRP A 116 -15.77 -8.53 1.75
CA TRP A 116 -17.08 -7.83 1.84
C TRP A 116 -18.25 -8.50 1.14
N THR A 117 -18.11 -9.72 0.59
CA THR A 117 -19.30 -10.49 0.19
C THR A 117 -19.96 -11.13 1.42
N PRO A 118 -21.29 -11.35 1.41
CA PRO A 118 -22.01 -11.97 2.53
C PRO A 118 -21.76 -13.48 2.62
N SER A 119 -22.16 -14.06 3.75
CA SER A 119 -22.18 -15.51 3.93
C SER A 119 -23.13 -16.20 2.95
N THR A 120 -22.82 -17.44 2.61
CA THR A 120 -23.83 -18.39 2.13
C THR A 120 -24.79 -18.73 3.27
N LYS A 121 -26.03 -19.14 2.98
CA LYS A 121 -26.97 -19.60 4.00
C LYS A 121 -26.68 -21.07 4.34
N GLY A 122 -25.59 -21.31 5.09
CA GLY A 122 -25.04 -22.64 5.28
C GLY A 122 -24.31 -23.15 4.02
N THR A 123 -24.13 -24.47 3.92
CA THR A 123 -23.59 -25.10 2.71
C THR A 123 -24.63 -25.06 1.60
N ILE A 124 -24.30 -24.45 0.48
CA ILE A 124 -25.14 -24.47 -0.73
C ILE A 124 -24.58 -25.48 -1.72
N SER A 125 -25.47 -26.12 -2.49
CA SER A 125 -25.10 -27.09 -3.53
C SER A 125 -25.78 -26.73 -4.85
N GLY A 126 -25.04 -26.73 -5.95
CA GLY A 126 -25.57 -26.39 -7.27
C GLY A 126 -24.67 -26.76 -8.42
N GLY A 127 -25.28 -26.97 -9.58
CA GLY A 127 -24.55 -27.13 -10.82
C GLY A 127 -23.87 -25.81 -11.23
N VAL A 128 -22.67 -25.89 -11.81
CA VAL A 128 -21.97 -24.71 -12.31
C VAL A 128 -22.46 -24.28 -13.69
N ILE A 129 -22.36 -23.00 -13.97
CA ILE A 129 -22.49 -22.44 -15.30
C ILE A 129 -21.31 -21.49 -15.56
N VAL A 130 -20.62 -21.68 -16.69
CA VAL A 130 -19.55 -20.79 -17.13
C VAL A 130 -20.18 -19.61 -17.87
N ALA A 131 -20.30 -18.50 -17.19
CA ALA A 131 -20.96 -17.29 -17.67
C ALA A 131 -20.02 -16.08 -17.52
N PRO A 132 -19.02 -15.95 -18.38
CA PRO A 132 -18.15 -14.77 -18.34
C PRO A 132 -18.97 -13.50 -18.54
N ILE A 133 -18.94 -12.63 -17.51
CA ILE A 133 -19.64 -11.36 -17.48
C ILE A 133 -18.63 -10.29 -17.09
N SER A 134 -18.30 -9.40 -18.00
CA SER A 134 -17.31 -8.34 -17.82
C SER A 134 -17.85 -6.94 -18.02
N LYS A 135 -19.08 -6.81 -18.52
CA LYS A 135 -19.78 -5.57 -18.78
C LYS A 135 -21.30 -5.79 -18.79
N VAL A 136 -22.05 -4.73 -18.66
CA VAL A 136 -23.53 -4.75 -18.55
C VAL A 136 -24.19 -5.40 -19.77
N GLU A 137 -23.63 -5.20 -20.96
CA GLU A 137 -24.17 -5.78 -22.20
C GLU A 137 -24.13 -7.32 -22.21
N ASP A 138 -23.27 -7.92 -21.37
CA ASP A 138 -23.20 -9.38 -21.25
C ASP A 138 -24.42 -9.97 -20.53
N PHE A 139 -25.19 -9.15 -19.76
CA PHE A 139 -26.35 -9.61 -18.97
C PHE A 139 -27.42 -10.27 -19.84
N GLU A 140 -27.71 -9.69 -21.01
CA GLU A 140 -28.74 -10.21 -21.91
C GLU A 140 -28.47 -11.64 -22.37
N LYS A 141 -27.20 -12.01 -22.54
CA LYS A 141 -26.80 -13.36 -22.91
C LYS A 141 -27.17 -14.41 -21.84
N TRP A 142 -27.19 -13.98 -20.58
CA TRP A 142 -27.34 -14.85 -19.43
C TRP A 142 -28.70 -14.75 -18.73
N ARG A 143 -29.56 -13.83 -19.15
CA ARG A 143 -30.91 -13.67 -18.60
C ARG A 143 -31.71 -14.97 -18.69
N GLY A 144 -32.35 -15.38 -17.58
CA GLY A 144 -33.12 -16.63 -17.48
C GLY A 144 -32.32 -17.92 -17.39
N LYS A 145 -30.97 -17.88 -17.35
CA LYS A 145 -30.11 -19.08 -17.37
C LYS A 145 -29.40 -19.37 -16.05
N LEU A 146 -29.44 -18.45 -15.07
CA LEU A 146 -28.59 -18.50 -13.88
C LEU A 146 -29.30 -19.05 -12.63
N SER A 147 -30.61 -19.26 -12.69
CA SER A 147 -31.41 -19.71 -11.53
C SER A 147 -30.93 -21.06 -11.00
N GLY A 148 -30.66 -21.10 -9.68
CA GLY A 148 -30.16 -22.29 -8.99
C GLY A 148 -28.74 -22.72 -9.39
N LYS A 149 -27.96 -21.85 -10.00
CA LYS A 149 -26.59 -22.14 -10.44
C LYS A 149 -25.55 -21.43 -9.56
N ILE A 150 -24.36 -22.02 -9.50
CA ILE A 150 -23.13 -21.34 -9.08
C ILE A 150 -22.46 -20.78 -10.34
N VAL A 151 -22.35 -19.46 -10.40
CA VAL A 151 -21.99 -18.73 -11.63
C VAL A 151 -20.50 -18.49 -11.68
N MET A 152 -19.82 -19.01 -12.69
CA MET A 152 -18.41 -18.79 -12.96
C MET A 152 -18.27 -17.53 -13.83
N LEU A 153 -17.87 -16.41 -13.23
CA LEU A 153 -17.91 -15.06 -13.85
C LEU A 153 -16.74 -14.72 -14.75
N SER A 154 -15.61 -15.41 -14.59
CA SER A 154 -14.37 -15.06 -15.29
C SER A 154 -14.17 -15.89 -16.55
N GLN A 155 -13.47 -15.31 -17.54
CA GLN A 155 -12.92 -16.10 -18.64
C GLN A 155 -11.87 -17.09 -18.08
N PRO A 156 -11.93 -18.40 -18.40
CA PRO A 156 -11.02 -19.38 -17.84
C PRO A 156 -9.54 -19.17 -18.24
N GLY A 157 -9.28 -18.69 -19.45
CA GLY A 157 -7.92 -18.57 -19.98
C GLY A 157 -7.19 -19.91 -20.15
N THR A 158 -5.91 -19.86 -20.43
CA THR A 158 -5.07 -21.07 -20.70
C THR A 158 -3.98 -21.31 -19.66
N GLY A 159 -3.75 -20.38 -18.76
CA GLY A 159 -2.62 -20.40 -17.83
C GLY A 159 -1.47 -19.50 -18.26
N SER A 160 -0.51 -19.31 -17.38
CA SER A 160 0.68 -18.49 -17.62
C SER A 160 1.91 -19.36 -17.88
N GLU A 161 2.86 -18.83 -18.65
CA GLU A 161 4.18 -19.39 -18.87
C GLU A 161 5.22 -18.42 -18.30
N PRO A 162 5.56 -18.51 -16.99
CA PRO A 162 6.51 -17.59 -16.37
C PRO A 162 7.92 -17.80 -16.94
N THR A 163 8.53 -16.73 -17.43
CA THR A 163 9.89 -16.73 -18.00
C THR A 163 10.94 -16.22 -17.01
N GLU A 164 10.52 -15.47 -15.99
CA GLU A 164 11.42 -14.90 -14.99
C GLU A 164 11.46 -15.75 -13.71
N PRO A 165 12.62 -15.81 -13.02
CA PRO A 165 12.72 -16.49 -11.74
C PRO A 165 11.80 -15.83 -10.71
N ALA A 166 11.08 -16.66 -9.94
CA ALA A 166 10.16 -16.16 -8.92
C ALA A 166 10.88 -15.36 -7.84
N PHE A 167 12.03 -15.84 -7.41
CA PHE A 167 12.87 -15.17 -6.39
C PHE A 167 14.09 -14.55 -7.08
N ARG A 168 14.27 -13.22 -6.89
CA ARG A 168 15.43 -12.51 -7.43
C ARG A 168 15.85 -11.32 -6.57
N ARG A 169 17.09 -10.88 -6.77
CA ARG A 169 17.63 -9.62 -6.23
C ARG A 169 18.07 -8.73 -7.38
N TRP A 170 18.05 -7.43 -7.16
CA TRP A 170 18.55 -6.50 -8.16
C TRP A 170 20.05 -6.68 -8.40
N SER A 171 20.45 -6.85 -9.62
CA SER A 171 21.83 -6.67 -10.07
C SER A 171 22.21 -5.19 -10.10
N SER A 172 23.51 -4.89 -10.14
CA SER A 172 23.99 -3.50 -10.26
C SER A 172 23.55 -2.85 -11.60
N ALA A 173 23.45 -3.64 -12.67
CA ALA A 173 22.98 -3.15 -13.97
C ALA A 173 21.49 -2.73 -13.90
N GLU A 174 20.63 -3.59 -13.37
CA GLU A 174 19.19 -3.29 -13.20
C GLU A 174 18.97 -2.08 -12.28
N LEU A 175 19.79 -1.92 -11.22
CA LEU A 175 19.72 -0.74 -10.36
C LEU A 175 20.14 0.53 -11.09
N ALA A 176 21.14 0.47 -11.96
CA ALA A 176 21.55 1.61 -12.77
C ALA A 176 20.46 2.03 -13.77
N GLU A 177 19.79 1.07 -14.39
CA GLU A 177 18.66 1.31 -15.29
C GLU A 177 17.43 1.93 -14.58
N ARG A 178 17.31 1.76 -13.27
CA ARG A 178 16.23 2.40 -12.48
C ARG A 178 16.44 3.90 -12.26
N ASN A 179 17.67 4.42 -12.46
CA ASN A 179 17.94 5.83 -12.29
C ASN A 179 17.47 6.64 -13.51
N VAL A 180 16.17 6.66 -13.73
CA VAL A 180 15.51 7.43 -14.77
C VAL A 180 14.52 8.41 -14.16
N TYR A 181 14.44 9.60 -14.75
CA TYR A 181 13.36 10.51 -14.45
C TYR A 181 12.12 10.10 -15.25
N ASN A 182 11.01 9.91 -14.57
CA ASN A 182 9.71 9.73 -15.22
C ASN A 182 8.79 10.88 -14.81
N GLN A 183 8.21 11.52 -15.79
CA GLN A 183 7.27 12.61 -15.54
C GLN A 183 5.98 12.04 -14.93
N PRO A 184 5.48 12.60 -13.81
CA PRO A 184 4.19 12.22 -13.26
C PRO A 184 3.08 12.48 -14.28
N GLN A 185 2.20 11.51 -14.49
CA GLN A 185 1.09 11.62 -15.42
C GLN A 185 -0.23 11.71 -14.66
N HIS A 186 -1.07 12.65 -15.07
CA HIS A 186 -2.47 12.70 -14.68
C HIS A 186 -3.29 11.97 -15.74
N SER A 187 -4.17 11.05 -15.30
CA SER A 187 -5.10 10.38 -16.20
C SER A 187 -6.54 10.86 -15.94
N PRO A 188 -7.07 11.76 -16.76
CA PRO A 188 -8.46 12.22 -16.62
C PRO A 188 -9.47 11.06 -16.64
N ALA A 189 -9.19 10.01 -17.41
CA ALA A 189 -10.01 8.81 -17.48
C ALA A 189 -9.97 7.92 -16.23
N ALA A 190 -9.13 8.21 -15.23
CA ALA A 190 -9.01 7.36 -14.02
C ALA A 190 -10.32 7.36 -13.20
N ILE A 191 -10.95 8.50 -13.05
CA ILE A 191 -12.23 8.64 -12.34
C ILE A 191 -13.34 7.90 -13.11
N GLU A 192 -13.42 8.10 -14.42
CA GLU A 192 -14.40 7.41 -15.26
C GLU A 192 -14.24 5.88 -15.18
N ARG A 193 -13.00 5.37 -15.22
CA ARG A 193 -12.72 3.94 -15.02
C ARG A 193 -13.17 3.48 -13.64
N SER A 194 -12.92 4.26 -12.59
CA SER A 194 -13.35 3.92 -11.23
C SER A 194 -14.86 3.86 -11.11
N LEU A 195 -15.58 4.83 -11.68
CA LEU A 195 -17.04 4.84 -11.72
C LEU A 195 -17.58 3.62 -12.45
N LYS A 196 -17.08 3.33 -13.65
CA LYS A 196 -17.48 2.14 -14.42
C LYS A 196 -17.27 0.86 -13.63
N THR A 197 -16.13 0.73 -12.92
CA THR A 197 -15.82 -0.48 -12.13
C THR A 197 -16.78 -0.64 -10.95
N VAL A 198 -17.04 0.43 -10.19
CA VAL A 198 -17.92 0.37 -9.01
C VAL A 198 -19.38 0.16 -9.43
N ASN A 199 -19.85 0.90 -10.44
CA ASN A 199 -21.22 0.76 -10.94
C ASN A 199 -21.45 -0.65 -11.49
N PHE A 200 -20.54 -1.16 -12.30
CA PHE A 200 -20.64 -2.52 -12.83
C PHE A 200 -20.69 -3.57 -11.72
N ALA A 201 -19.89 -3.44 -10.65
CA ALA A 201 -19.93 -4.39 -9.52
C ALA A 201 -21.31 -4.40 -8.83
N ASN A 202 -21.92 -3.22 -8.64
CA ASN A 202 -23.26 -3.10 -8.05
C ASN A 202 -24.35 -3.67 -8.98
N GLU A 203 -24.28 -3.37 -10.27
CA GLU A 203 -25.21 -3.87 -11.28
C GLU A 203 -25.11 -5.39 -11.46
N LEU A 204 -23.89 -5.94 -11.41
CA LEU A 204 -23.65 -7.38 -11.48
C LEU A 204 -24.24 -8.10 -10.26
N ASP A 205 -24.02 -7.61 -9.03
CA ASP A 205 -24.61 -8.18 -7.81
C ASP A 205 -26.14 -8.20 -7.91
N ALA A 206 -26.74 -7.07 -8.31
CA ALA A 206 -28.20 -6.96 -8.49
C ALA A 206 -28.72 -7.92 -9.57
N PHE A 207 -28.06 -8.01 -10.71
CA PHE A 207 -28.42 -8.91 -11.80
C PHE A 207 -28.36 -10.38 -11.37
N LEU A 208 -27.29 -10.81 -10.72
CA LEU A 208 -27.13 -12.20 -10.27
C LEU A 208 -28.21 -12.58 -9.24
N VAL A 209 -28.56 -11.68 -8.33
CA VAL A 209 -29.65 -11.85 -7.37
C VAL A 209 -31.00 -11.96 -8.08
N GLU A 210 -31.30 -11.05 -9.02
CA GLU A 210 -32.54 -11.07 -9.82
C GLU A 210 -32.70 -12.38 -10.61
N GLN A 211 -31.59 -12.89 -11.16
CA GLN A 211 -31.58 -14.15 -11.92
C GLN A 211 -31.62 -15.41 -11.04
N GLY A 212 -31.64 -15.28 -9.70
CA GLY A 212 -31.72 -16.40 -8.77
C GLY A 212 -30.45 -17.26 -8.69
N ALA A 213 -29.28 -16.68 -8.94
CA ALA A 213 -28.01 -17.35 -8.75
C ALA A 213 -27.81 -17.72 -7.27
N LEU A 214 -27.20 -18.89 -6.99
CA LEU A 214 -26.90 -19.34 -5.62
C LEU A 214 -25.67 -18.62 -5.04
N ALA A 215 -24.66 -18.46 -5.85
CA ALA A 215 -23.41 -17.76 -5.55
C ALA A 215 -22.65 -17.50 -6.86
N TRP A 216 -21.60 -16.72 -6.78
CA TRP A 216 -20.67 -16.57 -7.90
C TRP A 216 -19.26 -16.96 -7.50
N VAL A 217 -18.48 -17.40 -8.50
CA VAL A 217 -17.05 -17.68 -8.33
C VAL A 217 -16.26 -16.98 -9.42
N ARG A 218 -15.06 -16.48 -9.05
CA ARG A 218 -14.08 -15.91 -10.00
C ARG A 218 -12.79 -16.71 -9.98
N ILE A 219 -12.02 -16.58 -11.06
CA ILE A 219 -10.66 -17.15 -11.16
C ILE A 219 -9.66 -16.31 -10.37
N SER A 220 -8.71 -16.93 -9.70
CA SER A 220 -7.56 -16.24 -9.13
C SER A 220 -6.70 -15.59 -10.21
N GLN A 221 -6.11 -14.46 -9.91
CA GLN A 221 -5.29 -13.67 -10.84
C GLN A 221 -3.96 -14.35 -11.20
N ARG A 222 -3.50 -15.29 -10.36
CA ARG A 222 -2.22 -15.99 -10.53
C ARG A 222 -2.42 -17.50 -10.52
N ASP A 223 -1.58 -18.16 -11.29
CA ASP A 223 -1.46 -19.63 -11.29
C ASP A 223 -0.67 -20.12 -10.06
N GLY A 224 -0.49 -21.44 -9.94
CA GLY A 224 0.25 -22.06 -8.85
C GLY A 224 -0.59 -22.32 -7.60
N GLY A 225 -1.91 -22.36 -7.72
CA GLY A 225 -2.83 -22.60 -6.62
C GLY A 225 -2.95 -21.42 -5.66
N LEU A 226 -2.52 -20.22 -6.07
CA LEU A 226 -2.56 -19.00 -5.27
C LEU A 226 -3.99 -18.44 -5.19
N LEU A 227 -4.32 -17.83 -4.05
CA LEU A 227 -5.59 -17.15 -3.80
C LEU A 227 -5.31 -15.73 -3.30
N HIS A 228 -6.21 -14.80 -3.60
CA HIS A 228 -6.12 -13.39 -3.17
C HIS A 228 -7.29 -12.98 -2.28
N GLY A 229 -8.52 -13.27 -2.68
CA GLY A 229 -9.73 -12.92 -1.93
C GLY A 229 -10.00 -11.42 -1.82
N THR A 230 -9.30 -10.58 -2.59
CA THR A 230 -9.38 -9.12 -2.51
C THR A 230 -10.73 -8.56 -2.92
N GLY A 231 -11.17 -7.49 -2.26
CA GLY A 231 -12.45 -6.81 -2.51
C GLY A 231 -12.27 -5.35 -2.97
N TYR A 232 -11.54 -5.10 -4.04
CA TYR A 232 -11.20 -3.75 -4.53
C TYR A 232 -12.40 -2.87 -4.92
N THR A 233 -13.58 -3.44 -5.05
CA THR A 233 -14.80 -2.69 -5.36
C THR A 233 -15.56 -2.24 -4.12
N TYR A 234 -15.08 -2.56 -2.93
CA TYR A 234 -15.69 -2.09 -1.69
C TYR A 234 -15.75 -0.56 -1.64
N GLN A 235 -16.90 -0.05 -1.24
CA GLN A 235 -17.15 1.37 -0.97
C GLN A 235 -17.84 1.48 0.39
N VAL A 236 -17.60 2.56 1.10
CA VAL A 236 -18.30 2.84 2.36
C VAL A 236 -19.82 2.77 2.15
N GLY A 237 -20.50 1.98 2.96
CA GLY A 237 -21.95 1.76 2.83
C GLY A 237 -22.39 0.71 1.80
N ALA A 238 -21.47 0.13 1.03
CA ALA A 238 -21.80 -0.95 0.10
C ALA A 238 -22.26 -2.21 0.84
N THR A 239 -23.34 -2.82 0.35
CA THR A 239 -23.95 -4.03 0.92
C THR A 239 -24.20 -5.07 -0.18
N PRO A 240 -23.17 -5.76 -0.67
CA PRO A 240 -23.34 -6.87 -1.61
C PRO A 240 -24.30 -7.91 -1.03
N LYS A 241 -25.14 -8.51 -1.88
CA LYS A 241 -26.22 -9.40 -1.48
C LYS A 241 -25.94 -10.86 -1.79
N LEU A 242 -25.01 -11.14 -2.68
CA LEU A 242 -24.67 -12.50 -3.11
C LEU A 242 -23.27 -12.89 -2.68
N ALA A 243 -23.15 -14.09 -2.10
CA ALA A 243 -21.85 -14.66 -1.72
C ALA A 243 -20.96 -14.88 -2.94
N GLY A 244 -19.70 -14.49 -2.81
CA GLY A 244 -18.68 -14.64 -3.85
C GLY A 244 -17.43 -15.32 -3.32
N MET A 245 -16.84 -16.21 -4.13
CA MET A 245 -15.58 -16.86 -3.78
C MET A 245 -14.58 -16.75 -4.94
N GLU A 246 -13.31 -16.72 -4.58
CA GLU A 246 -12.22 -16.86 -5.55
C GLU A 246 -11.70 -18.30 -5.51
N LEU A 247 -11.58 -18.92 -6.66
CA LEU A 247 -11.00 -20.26 -6.82
C LEU A 247 -9.58 -20.15 -7.40
N ALA A 248 -8.70 -21.04 -6.96
CA ALA A 248 -7.40 -21.21 -7.61
C ALA A 248 -7.58 -21.39 -9.12
N ALA A 249 -6.69 -20.80 -9.90
CA ALA A 249 -6.84 -20.70 -11.34
C ALA A 249 -6.95 -22.09 -12.02
N GLU A 250 -6.18 -23.06 -11.53
CA GLU A 250 -6.19 -24.43 -12.04
C GLU A 250 -7.51 -25.14 -11.75
N ASP A 251 -8.07 -24.96 -10.56
CA ASP A 251 -9.36 -25.53 -10.17
C ASP A 251 -10.50 -24.89 -10.95
N TYR A 252 -10.48 -23.57 -11.12
CA TYR A 252 -11.43 -22.85 -11.95
C TYR A 252 -11.43 -23.35 -13.39
N ARG A 253 -10.26 -23.46 -14.02
CA ARG A 253 -10.13 -23.97 -15.40
C ARG A 253 -10.57 -25.42 -15.54
N ARG A 254 -10.31 -26.26 -14.52
CA ARG A 254 -10.82 -27.66 -14.47
C ARG A 254 -12.33 -27.68 -14.51
N LEU A 255 -12.99 -26.90 -13.65
CA LEU A 255 -14.45 -26.82 -13.63
C LEU A 255 -15.00 -26.32 -14.97
N ALA A 256 -14.37 -25.31 -15.58
CA ALA A 256 -14.78 -24.80 -16.87
C ALA A 256 -14.68 -25.86 -17.99
N ARG A 257 -13.62 -26.68 -18.00
CA ARG A 257 -13.50 -27.79 -18.97
C ARG A 257 -14.55 -28.87 -18.73
N LEU A 258 -14.80 -29.23 -17.47
CA LEU A 258 -15.83 -30.23 -17.13
C LEU A 258 -17.23 -29.75 -17.48
N ALA A 259 -17.52 -28.45 -17.36
CA ALA A 259 -18.82 -27.88 -17.72
C ALA A 259 -19.16 -28.01 -19.23
N LEU A 260 -18.17 -28.32 -20.07
CA LEU A 260 -18.35 -28.56 -21.51
C LEU A 260 -18.56 -30.03 -21.86
N THR A 261 -18.53 -30.93 -20.87
CA THR A 261 -18.71 -32.39 -21.09
C THR A 261 -20.15 -32.79 -20.78
N ASP A 262 -20.46 -34.05 -21.00
CA ASP A 262 -21.74 -34.69 -20.64
C ASP A 262 -21.93 -34.91 -19.13
N ALA A 263 -20.89 -34.67 -18.35
CA ALA A 263 -20.88 -34.79 -16.90
C ALA A 263 -20.48 -33.44 -16.22
N PRO A 264 -21.32 -32.39 -16.32
CA PRO A 264 -21.02 -31.07 -15.78
C PRO A 264 -20.87 -31.10 -14.25
N PRO A 265 -19.97 -30.28 -13.68
CA PRO A 265 -19.67 -30.33 -12.26
C PRO A 265 -20.82 -29.77 -11.40
N THR A 266 -20.99 -30.40 -10.22
CA THR A 266 -21.76 -29.86 -9.12
C THR A 266 -20.81 -29.45 -8.00
N LEU A 267 -21.03 -28.26 -7.41
CA LEU A 267 -20.23 -27.73 -6.30
C LEU A 267 -21.05 -27.65 -5.03
N GLU A 268 -20.39 -27.89 -3.92
CA GLU A 268 -20.78 -27.44 -2.60
C GLU A 268 -19.88 -26.29 -2.19
N LEU A 269 -20.48 -25.16 -1.78
CA LEU A 269 -19.78 -23.99 -1.27
C LEU A 269 -20.31 -23.64 0.13
N ASN A 270 -19.40 -23.31 1.02
CA ASN A 270 -19.71 -22.69 2.31
C ASN A 270 -18.79 -21.48 2.49
N SER A 271 -19.40 -20.31 2.65
CA SER A 271 -18.74 -19.07 3.01
C SER A 271 -19.41 -18.54 4.27
N GLU A 272 -18.77 -18.69 5.41
CA GLU A 272 -19.22 -18.13 6.68
C GLU A 272 -18.31 -16.97 7.04
N VAL A 273 -18.85 -15.76 6.94
CA VAL A 273 -18.14 -14.50 7.17
C VAL A 273 -18.88 -13.67 8.20
N ARG A 274 -18.18 -12.71 8.81
CA ARG A 274 -18.77 -11.77 9.75
C ARG A 274 -18.42 -10.34 9.35
N PHE A 275 -19.44 -9.47 9.34
CA PHE A 275 -19.29 -8.04 9.29
C PHE A 275 -19.14 -7.48 10.71
N HIS A 276 -18.35 -6.43 10.85
CA HIS A 276 -18.09 -5.74 12.10
C HIS A 276 -18.51 -4.29 11.92
N ASP A 277 -19.60 -3.90 12.58
CA ASP A 277 -20.28 -2.61 12.43
C ASP A 277 -20.20 -1.76 13.70
N GLU A 278 -19.54 -2.26 14.75
CA GLU A 278 -19.50 -1.63 16.08
C GLU A 278 -18.70 -0.31 16.05
N ASP A 279 -17.67 -0.25 15.22
CA ASP A 279 -16.86 0.94 15.02
C ASP A 279 -16.46 1.05 13.55
N VAL A 280 -17.00 2.06 12.87
CA VAL A 280 -16.76 2.30 11.45
C VAL A 280 -15.45 3.04 11.15
N ASN A 281 -14.75 3.52 12.18
CA ASN A 281 -13.45 4.17 12.01
C ASN A 281 -12.32 3.12 11.96
N ALA A 282 -11.36 3.34 11.09
CA ALA A 282 -10.04 2.73 11.15
C ALA A 282 -9.05 3.71 11.81
N TYR A 283 -7.92 3.21 12.31
CA TYR A 283 -7.01 4.03 13.10
C TYR A 283 -5.58 3.90 12.62
N ASN A 284 -4.96 5.03 12.29
CA ASN A 284 -3.51 5.15 12.17
C ASN A 284 -2.87 5.16 13.56
N ILE A 285 -1.78 4.44 13.74
CA ILE A 285 -1.04 4.45 15.01
C ILE A 285 0.20 5.31 14.86
N LEU A 286 0.30 6.32 15.72
CA LEU A 286 1.38 7.30 15.69
C LEU A 286 2.13 7.34 17.02
N ALA A 287 3.45 7.57 16.96
CA ALA A 287 4.28 7.73 18.14
C ALA A 287 5.49 8.63 17.82
N ASP A 288 6.00 9.34 18.83
CA ASP A 288 7.01 10.38 18.64
C ASP A 288 8.26 10.16 19.53
N ILE A 289 9.44 10.46 18.97
CA ILE A 289 10.63 10.84 19.73
C ILE A 289 10.70 12.38 19.68
N PRO A 290 10.52 13.09 20.81
CA PRO A 290 10.43 14.55 20.81
C PRO A 290 11.71 15.24 20.32
N GLY A 291 11.55 16.27 19.52
CA GLY A 291 12.63 17.18 19.13
C GLY A 291 13.04 18.13 20.27
N THR A 292 14.28 18.62 20.21
CA THR A 292 14.87 19.47 21.25
C THR A 292 15.02 20.94 20.85
N ALA A 293 14.93 21.29 19.55
CA ALA A 293 15.30 22.61 19.08
C ALA A 293 14.40 23.23 17.99
N ARG A 294 13.57 22.43 17.29
CA ARG A 294 12.83 22.90 16.13
C ARG A 294 11.30 22.92 16.31
N GLY A 295 10.84 23.10 17.53
CA GLY A 295 9.43 23.38 17.82
C GLY A 295 8.47 22.32 17.25
N THR A 296 7.65 22.72 16.29
CA THR A 296 6.63 21.87 15.66
C THR A 296 7.15 21.03 14.50
N GLU A 297 8.36 21.29 13.97
CA GLU A 297 8.91 20.55 12.83
C GLU A 297 9.16 19.08 13.17
N TYR A 298 8.79 18.19 12.25
CA TYR A 298 9.02 16.75 12.42
C TYR A 298 9.38 16.06 11.11
N VAL A 299 10.10 14.95 11.23
CA VAL A 299 10.34 13.96 10.18
C VAL A 299 9.50 12.72 10.49
N MET A 300 9.09 11.98 9.47
CA MET A 300 8.23 10.82 9.68
C MET A 300 8.73 9.63 8.87
N ALA A 301 8.62 8.43 9.44
CA ALA A 301 8.65 7.16 8.72
C ALA A 301 7.33 6.44 8.91
N GLY A 302 6.91 5.68 7.88
CA GLY A 302 5.70 4.89 7.95
C GLY A 302 5.72 3.66 7.07
N ALA A 303 4.83 2.75 7.42
CA ALA A 303 4.43 1.57 6.67
C ALA A 303 2.99 1.25 7.03
N HIS A 304 2.25 0.56 6.15
CA HIS A 304 0.91 0.17 6.54
C HIS A 304 0.92 -1.07 7.44
N LEU A 305 -0.06 -1.14 8.33
CA LEU A 305 -0.21 -2.21 9.31
C LEU A 305 -1.24 -3.25 8.86
N ASP A 306 -2.22 -2.82 8.08
CA ASP A 306 -3.23 -3.69 7.50
C ASP A 306 -2.66 -4.63 6.43
N SER A 307 -3.42 -5.66 6.10
CA SER A 307 -3.11 -6.62 5.04
C SER A 307 -4.38 -7.22 4.47
N TRP A 308 -4.30 -7.87 3.31
CA TRP A 308 -5.38 -8.70 2.81
C TRP A 308 -5.58 -9.98 3.63
N VAL A 309 -6.72 -10.62 3.41
CA VAL A 309 -7.26 -11.72 4.21
C VAL A 309 -6.75 -13.11 3.80
N ALA A 310 -6.06 -13.21 2.67
CA ALA A 310 -5.68 -14.50 2.12
C ALA A 310 -4.55 -15.21 2.89
N SER A 311 -3.73 -14.45 3.63
CA SER A 311 -2.61 -14.93 4.42
C SER A 311 -2.32 -13.96 5.59
N ASP A 312 -1.16 -14.12 6.22
CA ASP A 312 -0.74 -13.33 7.39
C ASP A 312 -0.20 -11.95 7.03
N GLY A 313 -0.05 -11.62 5.74
CA GLY A 313 0.49 -10.35 5.28
C GLY A 313 1.89 -10.08 5.84
N ALA A 314 2.80 -11.07 5.70
CA ALA A 314 4.13 -10.98 6.25
C ALA A 314 5.02 -10.02 5.48
N VAL A 315 5.05 -10.20 4.16
CA VAL A 315 5.83 -9.36 3.24
C VAL A 315 5.07 -8.10 2.89
N ASP A 316 3.73 -8.15 2.95
CA ASP A 316 2.79 -7.09 2.63
C ASP A 316 1.76 -6.88 3.77
N ASN A 317 2.04 -6.03 4.81
CA ASN A 317 3.29 -5.31 5.02
C ASN A 317 3.73 -5.36 6.51
N ALA A 318 3.64 -6.55 7.15
CA ALA A 318 4.20 -6.72 8.50
C ALA A 318 5.72 -6.47 8.50
N ALA A 319 6.42 -6.76 7.39
CA ALA A 319 7.84 -6.47 7.23
C ALA A 319 8.14 -4.98 7.37
N GLY A 320 7.45 -4.12 6.63
CA GLY A 320 7.62 -2.67 6.70
C GLY A 320 7.25 -2.12 8.07
N SER A 321 6.11 -2.54 8.63
CA SER A 321 5.67 -2.17 9.98
C SER A 321 6.69 -2.57 11.05
N ALA A 322 7.24 -3.79 10.99
CA ALA A 322 8.28 -4.25 11.91
C ALA A 322 9.58 -3.45 11.78
N VAL A 323 9.98 -3.08 10.56
CA VAL A 323 11.16 -2.23 10.32
C VAL A 323 10.96 -0.82 10.86
N VAL A 324 9.80 -0.21 10.70
CA VAL A 324 9.46 1.11 11.27
C VAL A 324 9.50 1.07 12.80
N MET A 325 8.92 0.03 13.41
CA MET A 325 8.95 -0.18 14.87
C MET A 325 10.38 -0.42 15.38
N GLU A 326 11.18 -1.20 14.66
CA GLU A 326 12.56 -1.47 15.01
C GLU A 326 13.44 -0.21 14.89
N ALA A 327 13.24 0.63 13.88
CA ALA A 327 13.91 1.92 13.78
C ALA A 327 13.61 2.81 15.00
N ALA A 328 12.36 2.81 15.47
CA ALA A 328 11.97 3.50 16.69
C ALA A 328 12.69 2.95 17.93
N ARG A 329 12.73 1.62 18.08
CA ARG A 329 13.45 0.94 19.17
C ARG A 329 14.94 1.27 19.17
N ILE A 330 15.60 1.20 18.00
CA ILE A 330 17.03 1.51 17.84
C ILE A 330 17.33 2.92 18.33
N LEU A 331 16.58 3.92 17.84
CA LEU A 331 16.80 5.32 18.20
C LEU A 331 16.55 5.59 19.69
N LYS A 332 15.56 4.93 20.27
CA LYS A 332 15.30 5.01 21.73
C LYS A 332 16.38 4.34 22.56
N ALA A 333 16.85 3.16 22.16
CA ALA A 333 17.95 2.46 22.85
C ALA A 333 19.25 3.29 22.88
N LEU A 334 19.49 4.08 21.83
CA LEU A 334 20.62 5.00 21.75
C LEU A 334 20.38 6.34 22.46
N ASN A 335 19.20 6.55 23.06
CA ASN A 335 18.82 7.79 23.72
C ASN A 335 19.06 9.04 22.86
N VAL A 336 18.76 8.97 21.53
CA VAL A 336 18.97 10.08 20.62
C VAL A 336 18.17 11.32 21.06
N ARG A 337 18.74 12.50 20.84
CA ARG A 337 18.13 13.80 21.10
C ARG A 337 18.07 14.62 19.81
N PRO A 338 17.12 14.33 18.92
CA PRO A 338 17.05 14.97 17.62
C PRO A 338 16.66 16.44 17.74
N LYS A 339 17.05 17.27 16.76
CA LYS A 339 16.63 18.69 16.68
C LYS A 339 15.12 18.78 16.39
N ARG A 340 14.61 17.96 15.46
CA ARG A 340 13.19 17.82 15.09
C ARG A 340 12.60 16.59 15.71
N THR A 341 11.30 16.60 15.95
CA THR A 341 10.57 15.39 16.35
C THR A 341 10.70 14.31 15.27
N ILE A 342 10.93 13.07 15.68
CA ILE A 342 10.86 11.91 14.79
C ILE A 342 9.53 11.20 15.08
N ARG A 343 8.66 11.15 14.09
CA ARG A 343 7.35 10.50 14.18
C ARG A 343 7.37 9.18 13.43
N PHE A 344 6.77 8.17 14.03
CA PHE A 344 6.54 6.86 13.43
C PHE A 344 5.05 6.70 13.18
N ALA A 345 4.69 6.21 11.99
CA ALA A 345 3.31 5.99 11.58
C ALA A 345 3.12 4.55 11.11
N LEU A 346 2.10 3.88 11.65
CA LEU A 346 1.60 2.63 11.11
C LEU A 346 0.22 2.93 10.54
N TRP A 347 0.14 2.93 9.21
CA TRP A 347 -1.06 3.30 8.48
C TRP A 347 -2.07 2.16 8.45
N ASN A 348 -3.34 2.52 8.27
CA ASN A 348 -4.43 1.57 8.17
C ASN A 348 -5.24 1.84 6.88
N GLY A 349 -5.82 0.79 6.30
CA GLY A 349 -6.64 0.91 5.09
C GLY A 349 -5.82 1.26 3.84
N GLU A 350 -4.54 0.94 3.83
CA GLU A 350 -3.69 1.10 2.63
C GLU A 350 -4.23 0.22 1.50
N GLU A 351 -4.45 -1.05 1.79
CA GLU A 351 -4.91 -2.10 0.88
C GLU A 351 -6.26 -1.79 0.20
N GLN A 352 -7.08 -0.94 0.80
CA GLN A 352 -8.37 -0.55 0.25
C GLN A 352 -8.35 0.83 -0.41
N GLY A 353 -7.15 1.39 -0.61
CA GLY A 353 -6.96 2.63 -1.37
C GLY A 353 -6.18 3.73 -0.66
N ILE A 354 -5.21 3.34 0.17
CA ILE A 354 -4.25 4.25 0.83
C ILE A 354 -4.99 5.27 1.72
N LEU A 355 -5.98 4.78 2.47
CA LEU A 355 -6.97 5.63 3.15
C LEU A 355 -6.40 6.32 4.39
N GLY A 356 -5.55 5.63 5.16
CA GLY A 356 -5.01 6.16 6.41
C GLY A 356 -4.06 7.33 6.20
N SER A 357 -3.10 7.21 5.30
CA SER A 357 -2.19 8.31 4.97
C SER A 357 -2.91 9.45 4.24
N LEU A 358 -3.93 9.16 3.42
CA LEU A 358 -4.80 10.20 2.86
C LEU A 358 -5.49 10.99 3.98
N ALA A 359 -6.09 10.29 4.94
CA ALA A 359 -6.76 10.94 6.07
C ALA A 359 -5.80 11.82 6.86
N TYR A 360 -4.59 11.35 7.12
CA TYR A 360 -3.55 12.14 7.77
C TYR A 360 -3.19 13.41 6.99
N VAL A 361 -2.99 13.29 5.67
CA VAL A 361 -2.71 14.45 4.81
C VAL A 361 -3.87 15.43 4.84
N ASP A 362 -5.10 14.95 4.67
CA ASP A 362 -6.30 15.79 4.64
C ASP A 362 -6.55 16.49 5.99
N GLN A 363 -6.26 15.84 7.11
CA GLN A 363 -6.45 16.39 8.45
C GLN A 363 -5.33 17.36 8.88
N HIS A 364 -4.07 17.10 8.54
CA HIS A 364 -2.92 17.80 9.13
C HIS A 364 -2.13 18.66 8.15
N LEU A 365 -2.09 18.29 6.87
CA LEU A 365 -1.14 18.90 5.92
C LEU A 365 -1.82 19.79 4.89
N ALA A 366 -2.70 19.25 4.10
CA ALA A 366 -3.41 20.01 3.08
C ALA A 366 -4.71 19.30 2.69
N THR A 367 -5.74 20.08 2.43
CA THR A 367 -7.04 19.58 2.00
C THR A 367 -7.35 19.95 0.57
N ARG A 368 -8.40 19.38 0.02
CA ARG A 368 -8.95 19.70 -1.29
C ARG A 368 -10.47 19.84 -1.17
N ALA A 369 -11.03 20.87 -1.77
CA ALA A 369 -12.47 21.11 -1.73
C ALA A 369 -13.27 19.86 -2.12
N PRO A 370 -14.40 19.56 -1.47
CA PRO A 370 -15.26 18.45 -1.88
C PRO A 370 -15.71 18.61 -3.34
N SER A 371 -15.88 17.50 -4.05
CA SER A 371 -16.48 17.55 -5.37
C SER A 371 -17.99 17.82 -5.26
N ASN A 372 -18.47 18.76 -6.03
CA ASN A 372 -19.91 19.03 -6.18
C ASN A 372 -20.54 18.28 -7.37
N ASP A 373 -19.78 17.40 -8.03
CA ASP A 373 -20.28 16.61 -9.15
C ASP A 373 -21.14 15.44 -8.63
N PRO A 374 -22.46 15.44 -8.88
CA PRO A 374 -23.33 14.35 -8.44
C PRO A 374 -22.95 12.99 -9.00
N ALA A 375 -22.29 12.93 -10.16
CA ALA A 375 -21.83 11.69 -10.76
C ALA A 375 -20.74 10.99 -9.91
N LEU A 376 -20.04 11.73 -9.06
CA LEU A 376 -18.97 11.22 -8.20
C LEU A 376 -19.44 10.85 -6.80
N ALA A 377 -20.70 11.11 -6.45
CA ALA A 377 -21.23 10.89 -5.09
C ALA A 377 -21.15 9.43 -4.61
N GLY A 378 -21.09 8.45 -5.52
CA GLY A 378 -20.95 7.03 -5.20
C GLY A 378 -19.50 6.55 -5.04
N LEU A 379 -18.51 7.42 -5.23
CA LEU A 379 -17.10 7.05 -5.10
C LEU A 379 -16.53 7.45 -3.74
N SER A 380 -15.73 6.56 -3.14
CA SER A 380 -14.98 6.88 -1.94
C SER A 380 -13.96 8.00 -2.16
N ASN A 381 -13.60 8.69 -1.08
CA ASN A 381 -12.77 9.89 -1.10
C ASN A 381 -11.43 9.70 -1.83
N ASN A 382 -10.75 8.58 -1.62
CA ASN A 382 -9.46 8.27 -2.23
C ASN A 382 -9.51 8.26 -3.77
N ARG A 383 -10.62 7.86 -4.36
CA ARG A 383 -10.76 7.78 -5.83
C ARG A 383 -10.90 9.15 -6.49
N THR A 384 -11.37 10.15 -5.77
CA THR A 384 -11.65 11.49 -6.29
C THR A 384 -10.71 12.56 -5.72
N TRP A 385 -10.08 12.34 -4.58
CA TRP A 385 -9.36 13.38 -3.84
C TRP A 385 -8.25 14.05 -4.67
N ARG A 386 -7.42 13.26 -5.38
CA ARG A 386 -6.31 13.79 -6.19
C ARG A 386 -6.76 14.64 -7.39
N SER A 387 -8.01 14.54 -7.79
CA SER A 387 -8.59 15.27 -8.92
C SER A 387 -9.27 16.57 -8.52
N ARG A 388 -9.39 16.85 -7.22
CA ARG A 388 -10.06 18.03 -6.70
C ARG A 388 -9.07 19.17 -6.50
N TRP A 389 -9.48 20.37 -6.88
CA TRP A 389 -8.66 21.57 -6.86
C TRP A 389 -9.46 22.76 -6.34
N PRO A 390 -8.79 23.77 -5.71
CA PRO A 390 -7.34 23.86 -5.40
C PRO A 390 -6.90 22.97 -4.26
N VAL A 391 -5.57 22.88 -4.05
CA VAL A 391 -4.94 22.32 -2.84
C VAL A 391 -4.80 23.43 -1.83
N GLU A 392 -5.37 23.26 -0.64
CA GLU A 392 -5.36 24.25 0.43
C GLU A 392 -4.48 23.77 1.61
N PRO A 393 -3.31 24.40 1.85
CA PRO A 393 -2.46 24.05 2.97
C PRO A 393 -3.15 24.28 4.34
N ARG A 394 -2.97 23.34 5.26
CA ARG A 394 -3.35 23.49 6.67
C ARG A 394 -2.21 24.10 7.49
N ALA A 395 -2.49 24.46 8.75
CA ALA A 395 -1.50 25.06 9.64
C ALA A 395 -0.23 24.21 9.77
N GLY A 396 -0.34 22.86 9.85
CA GLY A 396 0.78 21.93 9.96
C GLY A 396 1.49 21.60 8.64
N TYR A 397 1.12 22.21 7.53
CA TYR A 397 1.65 21.89 6.21
C TYR A 397 3.18 21.93 6.12
N ARG A 398 3.80 22.91 6.81
CA ARG A 398 5.25 23.08 6.78
C ARG A 398 5.98 22.29 7.87
N ASP A 399 5.26 21.76 8.84
CA ASP A 399 5.85 21.06 9.98
C ASP A 399 6.42 19.68 9.60
N LEU A 400 5.79 18.95 8.66
CA LEU A 400 6.35 17.72 8.09
C LEU A 400 7.43 18.08 7.07
N VAL A 401 8.69 17.85 7.43
CA VAL A 401 9.84 18.19 6.58
C VAL A 401 10.35 17.04 5.72
N ALA A 402 10.02 15.79 6.07
CA ALA A 402 10.29 14.59 5.26
C ALA A 402 9.43 13.43 5.72
N TYR A 403 8.97 12.61 4.78
CA TYR A 403 8.34 11.31 5.02
C TYR A 403 9.07 10.20 4.27
N PHE A 404 9.40 9.11 4.96
CA PHE A 404 10.05 7.92 4.41
C PHE A 404 9.12 6.73 4.52
N ASN A 405 8.78 6.13 3.40
CA ASN A 405 7.86 5.00 3.30
C ASN A 405 8.63 3.69 3.07
N LEU A 406 8.11 2.60 3.61
CA LEU A 406 8.65 1.26 3.41
C LEU A 406 7.53 0.28 3.10
N ASP A 407 7.34 0.00 1.81
CA ASP A 407 6.28 -0.85 1.30
C ASP A 407 6.59 -1.29 -0.14
N ASN A 408 7.54 -2.24 -0.27
CA ASN A 408 7.90 -2.91 -1.52
C ASN A 408 8.45 -4.32 -1.24
N GLY A 409 7.81 -5.00 -0.29
CA GLY A 409 8.24 -6.32 0.13
C GLY A 409 9.27 -6.30 1.26
N SER A 410 9.96 -7.42 1.48
CA SER A 410 10.85 -7.65 2.63
C SER A 410 12.34 -7.69 2.27
N GLY A 411 12.72 -7.33 1.06
CA GLY A 411 14.11 -7.41 0.61
C GLY A 411 14.99 -6.27 1.14
N LYS A 412 16.31 -6.43 0.98
CA LYS A 412 17.30 -5.40 1.34
C LYS A 412 16.97 -4.07 0.71
N ILE A 413 17.17 -2.99 1.44
CA ILE A 413 17.22 -1.64 0.86
C ILE A 413 18.45 -1.55 -0.04
N ARG A 414 18.23 -1.22 -1.32
CA ARG A 414 19.26 -1.01 -2.33
C ARG A 414 19.50 0.48 -2.60
N GLY A 415 18.59 1.32 -2.11
CA GLY A 415 18.62 2.75 -2.27
C GLY A 415 17.29 3.41 -1.99
N ILE A 416 17.09 4.60 -2.57
CA ILE A 416 15.88 5.40 -2.40
C ILE A 416 15.48 6.08 -3.71
N ASN A 417 14.17 6.18 -3.96
CA ASN A 417 13.63 7.02 -5.02
C ASN A 417 13.55 8.47 -4.50
N ALA A 418 14.17 9.39 -5.20
CA ALA A 418 14.10 10.82 -4.90
C ALA A 418 12.80 11.46 -5.42
N GLU A 419 11.94 10.68 -6.05
CA GLU A 419 10.57 11.04 -6.44
C GLU A 419 10.52 12.32 -7.30
N GLY A 420 11.42 12.43 -8.27
CA GLY A 420 11.56 13.62 -9.10
C GLY A 420 12.22 14.82 -8.42
N ASN A 421 12.53 14.76 -7.14
CA ASN A 421 13.18 15.83 -6.39
C ASN A 421 14.70 15.80 -6.58
N VAL A 422 15.17 16.43 -7.65
CA VAL A 422 16.59 16.46 -8.03
C VAL A 422 17.47 17.04 -6.91
N ALA A 423 16.97 18.02 -6.15
CA ALA A 423 17.72 18.66 -5.06
C ALA A 423 17.90 17.74 -3.83
N ALA A 424 17.07 16.73 -3.65
CA ALA A 424 17.22 15.74 -2.58
C ALA A 424 18.24 14.65 -2.92
N ALA A 425 18.49 14.37 -4.20
CA ALA A 425 19.33 13.26 -4.63
C ALA A 425 20.76 13.31 -4.07
N PRO A 426 21.53 14.42 -4.11
CA PRO A 426 22.86 14.48 -3.52
C PRO A 426 22.86 14.28 -2.00
N ILE A 427 21.81 14.70 -1.31
CA ILE A 427 21.65 14.50 0.14
C ILE A 427 21.51 13.00 0.43
N PHE A 428 20.69 12.29 -0.34
CA PHE A 428 20.50 10.85 -0.16
C PHE A 428 21.73 10.03 -0.55
N GLN A 429 22.52 10.48 -1.54
CA GLN A 429 23.81 9.86 -1.87
C GLN A 429 24.77 9.91 -0.68
N GLU A 430 24.85 11.06 0.00
CA GLU A 430 25.67 11.22 1.20
C GLU A 430 25.17 10.32 2.35
N TRP A 431 23.86 10.26 2.57
CA TRP A 431 23.27 9.44 3.65
C TRP A 431 23.38 7.94 3.41
N LEU A 432 23.41 7.50 2.15
CA LEU A 432 23.63 6.09 1.79
C LEU A 432 25.11 5.67 1.86
N ALA A 433 26.06 6.61 1.78
CA ALA A 433 27.48 6.28 1.71
C ALA A 433 27.98 5.34 2.82
N PRO A 434 27.57 5.45 4.10
CA PRO A 434 27.97 4.51 5.16
C PRO A 434 27.49 3.07 4.93
N PHE A 435 26.45 2.87 4.11
CA PHE A 435 25.79 1.58 3.86
C PHE A 435 26.16 0.95 2.52
N ALA A 436 27.17 1.49 1.84
CA ALA A 436 27.64 0.99 0.55
C ALA A 436 28.07 -0.49 0.62
N SER A 437 28.74 -0.89 1.69
CA SER A 437 29.12 -2.30 1.95
C SER A 437 27.93 -3.22 2.19
N MET A 438 26.77 -2.66 2.57
CA MET A 438 25.50 -3.39 2.73
C MET A 438 24.70 -3.44 1.42
N GLY A 439 25.22 -2.84 0.33
CA GLY A 439 24.59 -2.84 -0.99
C GLY A 439 23.54 -1.74 -1.22
N ALA A 440 23.46 -0.74 -0.35
CA ALA A 440 22.53 0.40 -0.45
C ALA A 440 23.27 1.62 -1.04
N THR A 441 23.24 1.77 -2.35
CA THR A 441 24.03 2.81 -3.06
C THR A 441 23.22 3.59 -4.08
N THR A 442 22.02 3.17 -4.41
CA THR A 442 21.23 3.71 -5.53
C THR A 442 20.36 4.87 -5.08
N VAL A 443 20.49 6.02 -5.76
CA VAL A 443 19.51 7.10 -5.71
C VAL A 443 18.91 7.24 -7.10
N SER A 444 17.60 7.04 -7.21
CA SER A 444 16.86 7.13 -8.47
C SER A 444 15.99 8.39 -8.48
N LEU A 445 15.95 9.10 -9.60
CA LEU A 445 15.02 10.22 -9.79
C LEU A 445 13.60 9.75 -10.16
N ARG A 446 13.40 8.46 -10.30
CA ARG A 446 12.11 7.87 -10.65
C ARG A 446 11.06 8.17 -9.59
N ASN A 447 9.84 8.46 -10.05
CA ASN A 447 8.66 8.44 -9.17
C ASN A 447 8.21 6.98 -9.00
N SER A 448 7.96 6.60 -7.77
CA SER A 448 7.24 5.39 -7.41
C SER A 448 5.78 5.73 -7.11
N GLY A 449 4.93 4.73 -7.03
CA GLY A 449 3.50 4.95 -6.78
C GLY A 449 2.90 3.82 -5.96
N GLY A 450 1.60 3.89 -5.71
CA GLY A 450 0.80 2.79 -5.20
C GLY A 450 0.85 2.56 -3.69
N THR A 451 1.45 3.46 -2.89
CA THR A 451 1.51 3.35 -1.43
C THR A 451 1.55 4.71 -0.73
N ASP A 452 1.62 4.74 0.58
CA ASP A 452 1.29 5.85 1.48
C ASP A 452 2.02 7.19 1.24
N HIS A 453 3.19 7.21 0.61
CA HIS A 453 3.91 8.46 0.32
C HIS A 453 3.26 9.33 -0.78
N VAL A 454 2.40 8.73 -1.62
CA VAL A 454 1.85 9.42 -2.80
C VAL A 454 0.94 10.60 -2.45
N TYR A 455 0.26 10.56 -1.30
CA TYR A 455 -0.59 11.67 -0.88
C TYR A 455 0.23 12.84 -0.33
N MET A 456 1.35 12.58 0.36
CA MET A 456 2.30 13.62 0.75
C MET A 456 2.86 14.32 -0.49
N GLN A 457 3.32 13.56 -1.48
CA GLN A 457 3.81 14.11 -2.75
C GLN A 457 2.75 14.92 -3.49
N SER A 458 1.51 14.44 -3.51
CA SER A 458 0.41 15.10 -4.24
C SER A 458 0.06 16.48 -3.71
N VAL A 459 0.63 16.87 -2.57
CA VAL A 459 0.51 18.21 -1.96
C VAL A 459 1.88 18.89 -1.81
N GLY A 460 2.93 18.42 -2.48
CA GLY A 460 4.26 19.02 -2.46
C GLY A 460 5.06 18.78 -1.18
N VAL A 461 4.61 17.90 -0.30
CA VAL A 461 5.37 17.47 0.89
C VAL A 461 6.39 16.41 0.48
N PRO A 462 7.67 16.52 0.93
CA PRO A 462 8.69 15.53 0.62
C PRO A 462 8.34 14.15 1.15
N GLY A 463 7.90 13.25 0.27
CA GLY A 463 7.58 11.85 0.56
C GLY A 463 8.44 10.95 -0.33
N TYR A 464 9.08 9.94 0.25
CA TYR A 464 10.05 9.10 -0.44
C TYR A 464 9.82 7.63 -0.16
N GLN A 465 10.04 6.78 -1.19
CA GLN A 465 9.96 5.33 -1.10
C GLN A 465 11.35 4.72 -1.27
N PHE A 466 11.73 3.80 -0.38
CA PHE A 466 12.98 3.06 -0.53
C PHE A 466 12.90 2.07 -1.70
N ILE A 467 14.05 1.78 -2.31
CA ILE A 467 14.21 0.74 -3.32
C ILE A 467 14.64 -0.54 -2.59
N GLN A 468 13.80 -1.57 -2.63
CA GLN A 468 14.09 -2.87 -2.01
C GLN A 468 14.35 -3.94 -3.08
N ASP A 469 15.13 -4.97 -2.71
CA ASP A 469 15.22 -6.18 -3.53
C ASP A 469 13.83 -6.79 -3.67
N PRO A 470 13.42 -7.21 -4.89
CA PRO A 470 12.06 -7.71 -5.10
C PRO A 470 11.80 -9.06 -4.43
N LEU A 471 12.83 -9.87 -4.19
CA LEU A 471 12.71 -11.26 -3.76
C LEU A 471 11.63 -11.96 -4.60
N ASP A 472 10.60 -12.51 -3.99
CA ASP A 472 9.44 -13.09 -4.65
C ASP A 472 8.13 -12.30 -4.39
N TYR A 473 8.25 -11.03 -3.97
CA TYR A 473 7.10 -10.16 -3.67
C TYR A 473 6.12 -10.08 -4.85
N SER A 474 6.54 -9.48 -5.96
CA SER A 474 5.65 -9.26 -7.10
C SER A 474 5.32 -10.55 -7.87
N SER A 475 6.17 -11.57 -7.79
CA SER A 475 5.97 -12.81 -8.53
C SER A 475 4.95 -13.75 -7.87
N ARG A 476 4.96 -13.86 -6.52
CA ARG A 476 4.13 -14.85 -5.82
C ARG A 476 3.44 -14.36 -4.56
N LEU A 477 4.00 -13.39 -3.80
CA LEU A 477 3.56 -13.10 -2.44
C LEU A 477 2.54 -11.98 -2.35
N HIS A 478 2.70 -10.91 -3.15
CA HIS A 478 1.85 -9.72 -3.09
C HIS A 478 0.36 -10.09 -3.15
N HIS A 479 -0.35 -9.87 -2.05
CA HIS A 479 -1.77 -10.16 -1.82
C HIS A 479 -2.17 -11.64 -1.94
N THR A 480 -1.25 -12.61 -1.75
CA THR A 480 -1.57 -14.02 -1.97
C THR A 480 -1.63 -14.85 -0.69
N SER A 481 -2.24 -16.02 -0.81
CA SER A 481 -2.41 -17.00 0.27
C SER A 481 -1.13 -17.64 0.81
N ILE A 482 0.03 -17.28 0.29
CA ILE A 482 1.34 -17.78 0.75
C ILE A 482 2.24 -16.67 1.33
N ASP A 483 1.71 -15.46 1.55
CA ASP A 483 2.46 -14.39 2.19
C ASP A 483 2.55 -14.60 3.71
N SER A 484 3.50 -15.46 4.12
CA SER A 484 3.72 -15.90 5.49
C SER A 484 5.13 -15.54 5.99
N TYR A 485 5.33 -15.67 7.30
CA TYR A 485 6.59 -15.36 8.00
C TYR A 485 7.84 -15.99 7.38
N ASP A 486 7.76 -17.21 6.85
CA ASP A 486 8.90 -17.94 6.27
C ASP A 486 9.51 -17.27 5.04
N HIS A 487 8.78 -16.34 4.41
CA HIS A 487 9.27 -15.54 3.29
C HIS A 487 10.13 -14.34 3.73
N LEU A 488 10.12 -13.98 5.01
CA LEU A 488 10.95 -12.90 5.55
C LEU A 488 12.42 -13.31 5.61
N LYS A 489 13.32 -12.33 5.41
CA LYS A 489 14.76 -12.53 5.49
C LYS A 489 15.34 -11.64 6.57
N ALA A 490 15.74 -12.24 7.69
CA ALA A 490 16.17 -11.53 8.90
C ALA A 490 17.27 -10.49 8.63
N GLU A 491 18.29 -10.85 7.83
CA GLU A 491 19.39 -9.94 7.50
C GLU A 491 18.91 -8.72 6.67
N ASP A 492 17.91 -8.93 5.81
CA ASP A 492 17.36 -7.87 4.96
C ASP A 492 16.54 -6.87 5.81
N LEU A 493 15.72 -7.37 6.74
CA LEU A 493 14.93 -6.51 7.63
C LEU A 493 15.80 -5.76 8.65
N ARG A 494 16.85 -6.40 9.18
CA ARG A 494 17.83 -5.74 10.07
C ARG A 494 18.52 -4.58 9.33
N GLN A 495 19.00 -4.83 8.11
CA GLN A 495 19.63 -3.82 7.28
C GLN A 495 18.66 -2.67 6.97
N ALA A 496 17.40 -2.96 6.66
CA ALA A 496 16.38 -1.95 6.39
C ALA A 496 16.12 -1.06 7.62
N ALA A 497 16.03 -1.64 8.82
CA ALA A 497 15.82 -0.89 10.06
C ALA A 497 17.01 0.04 10.38
N VAL A 498 18.23 -0.43 10.16
CA VAL A 498 19.46 0.37 10.32
C VAL A 498 19.45 1.58 9.38
N ILE A 499 19.16 1.38 8.11
CA ILE A 499 19.15 2.45 7.13
C ILE A 499 18.02 3.46 7.43
N LEU A 500 16.81 2.98 7.72
CA LEU A 500 15.68 3.83 8.05
C LEU A 500 15.95 4.69 9.31
N ALA A 501 16.49 4.09 10.39
CA ALA A 501 16.86 4.80 11.60
C ALA A 501 17.90 5.90 11.34
N SER A 502 18.90 5.60 10.49
CA SER A 502 19.92 6.58 10.09
C SER A 502 19.33 7.73 9.27
N PHE A 503 18.46 7.45 8.30
CA PHE A 503 17.79 8.48 7.51
C PHE A 503 16.94 9.40 8.36
N LEU A 504 16.17 8.84 9.32
CA LEU A 504 15.37 9.62 10.25
C LEU A 504 16.22 10.55 11.10
N LEU A 505 17.31 10.04 11.67
CA LEU A 505 18.20 10.84 12.51
C LEU A 505 18.90 11.94 11.72
N ASN A 506 19.37 11.65 10.52
CA ASN A 506 19.98 12.63 9.63
C ASN A 506 18.99 13.73 9.24
N ALA A 507 17.78 13.36 8.84
CA ALA A 507 16.73 14.32 8.48
C ALA A 507 16.31 15.18 9.68
N ALA A 508 16.19 14.58 10.86
CA ALA A 508 15.81 15.29 12.08
C ALA A 508 16.88 16.27 12.57
N ASN A 509 18.16 15.96 12.36
CA ASN A 509 19.28 16.78 12.80
C ASN A 509 19.78 17.80 11.74
N ARG A 510 19.31 17.70 10.51
CA ARG A 510 19.70 18.62 9.44
C ARG A 510 19.30 20.06 9.79
N ASP A 511 20.18 21.03 9.55
CA ASP A 511 19.88 22.44 9.79
C ASP A 511 18.77 22.93 8.86
N GLU A 512 18.92 22.70 7.56
CA GLU A 512 17.90 23.00 6.57
C GLU A 512 16.96 21.81 6.37
N PRO A 513 15.65 22.02 6.22
CA PRO A 513 14.73 20.94 5.86
C PRO A 513 15.08 20.33 4.50
N LEU A 514 14.59 19.13 4.23
CA LEU A 514 14.73 18.56 2.89
C LEU A 514 14.03 19.46 1.85
N PRO A 515 14.59 19.59 0.64
CA PRO A 515 13.97 20.38 -0.42
C PRO A 515 12.55 19.92 -0.70
N ARG A 516 11.62 20.87 -0.80
CA ARG A 516 10.21 20.60 -1.14
C ARG A 516 9.96 20.80 -2.62
N MET A 517 9.06 20.01 -3.18
CA MET A 517 8.45 20.33 -4.45
C MET A 517 7.48 21.51 -4.29
N PRO A 518 7.25 22.32 -5.31
CA PRO A 518 6.23 23.35 -5.25
C PRO A 518 4.86 22.78 -4.89
N LEU A 519 4.04 23.58 -4.19
CA LEU A 519 2.64 23.23 -3.97
C LEU A 519 1.96 23.15 -5.35
N PRO A 520 1.31 22.03 -5.70
CA PRO A 520 0.60 21.93 -6.96
C PRO A 520 -0.58 22.91 -7.00
N THR A 521 -0.74 23.64 -8.09
CA THR A 521 -1.83 24.61 -8.29
C THR A 521 -2.89 24.14 -9.28
N GLN A 522 -2.54 23.16 -10.11
CA GLN A 522 -3.40 22.58 -11.13
C GLN A 522 -3.00 21.11 -11.41
N PRO A 523 -3.86 20.31 -12.04
CA PRO A 523 -3.51 18.97 -12.47
C PRO A 523 -2.29 18.96 -13.39
N THR A 524 -1.42 17.94 -13.26
CA THR A 524 -0.36 17.70 -14.23
C THR A 524 -1.03 17.21 -15.54
N PRO A 525 -0.78 17.84 -16.69
CA PRO A 525 -1.33 17.39 -17.97
C PRO A 525 -0.93 15.95 -18.29
N SER A 526 -1.81 15.21 -18.96
CA SER A 526 -1.51 13.86 -19.46
C SER A 526 -0.50 13.89 -20.62
N ASP A 527 -0.55 14.95 -21.42
CA ASP A 527 0.46 15.30 -22.42
C ASP A 527 1.30 16.46 -21.87
N PRO A 528 2.63 16.29 -21.70
CA PRO A 528 3.49 17.35 -21.20
C PRO A 528 3.61 18.55 -22.16
N PHE A 529 3.19 18.40 -23.41
CA PHE A 529 3.19 19.46 -24.42
C PHE A 529 1.82 20.12 -24.60
N GLU A 530 0.79 19.63 -23.91
CA GLU A 530 -0.52 20.25 -23.87
C GLU A 530 -0.51 21.38 -22.83
N TYR A 531 -0.56 22.63 -23.31
CA TYR A 531 -0.68 23.79 -22.44
C TYR A 531 -2.14 23.99 -22.06
N PRO A 532 -2.43 24.33 -20.78
CA PRO A 532 -3.77 24.74 -20.39
C PRO A 532 -4.24 25.90 -21.30
N ALA A 533 -5.48 25.85 -21.75
CA ALA A 533 -6.10 27.02 -22.37
C ALA A 533 -6.19 28.14 -21.33
N ASP A 534 -5.78 29.35 -21.69
CA ASP A 534 -5.85 30.56 -20.86
C ASP A 534 -7.30 30.86 -20.42
#